data_23b9b7c6ec2f5493e5a9f00b032bb80f
#
_entry.id   23b9b7c6ec2f5493e5a9f00b032bb80f
#
_cell.length_a   1.000
_cell.length_b   1.000
_cell.length_c   1.000
_cell.angle_alpha   90.00
_cell.angle_beta   90.00
_cell.angle_gamma   90.00
#
_symmetry.space_group_name_H-M   'P 1'
#
loop_
_entity.id
_entity.type
_entity.pdbx_description
1 polymer ?
#
loop_
_entity_poly.entity_id
_entity_poly.type
_entity_poly.pdbx_seq_one_letter_code
_entity_poly.pdbx_strand_id
1 'polypeptide(L)'
;MAFNMKNRHLLSLVHHTEREIKYLLDLSRDLKRAKYAGTEQQKLKGKNIALIFEKTSTRTRCAFEVAAYDQGAQVTYIDPNSSQIGHKESMKDTARVLGRMYDGIEYRGFKQSIVQELADYAGVPVFNGLTNEFHPTQMLADVLTMIEHCDKPLNEISYVYIGDARNNMGNSLLLIGAKLGMDVRICGPKALLPEANLVEMCEKFAKESGARITVTEDIDKAVKGVDFVHTDVWVSMGEPLETWGERIKLLLPYQVTPELMKRTGNPKVKFMHCLPAFHNSETKVGRQIAEKYPELANGIEVTEDVFESPMNIAFEQAENRMHTIKAVMVASLA
;
A
#
# COMPACT_ATOMS: atom_id res chain seq x y z
N MET A 1 1.86 25.63 15.59
CA MET A 1 0.44 25.67 15.19
C MET A 1 -0.14 24.30 15.46
N ALA A 2 -1.25 24.20 16.20
CA ALA A 2 -1.92 22.92 16.42
C ALA A 2 -2.37 22.36 15.05
N PHE A 3 -2.13 21.07 14.83
CA PHE A 3 -2.49 20.39 13.62
C PHE A 3 -3.70 19.48 13.88
N ASN A 4 -4.75 19.60 13.11
CA ASN A 4 -5.99 18.88 13.36
C ASN A 4 -6.44 18.16 12.09
N MET A 5 -6.51 16.83 12.15
CA MET A 5 -7.03 15.97 11.08
C MET A 5 -8.39 15.35 11.44
N LYS A 6 -9.06 15.84 12.48
CA LYS A 6 -10.36 15.31 12.89
C LYS A 6 -11.37 15.35 11.73
N ASN A 7 -12.09 14.26 11.58
CA ASN A 7 -13.04 14.02 10.48
C ASN A 7 -12.44 13.99 9.06
N ARG A 8 -11.11 13.88 8.93
CA ARG A 8 -10.48 13.72 7.61
C ARG A 8 -10.64 12.29 7.11
N HIS A 9 -11.01 12.15 5.84
CA HIS A 9 -10.96 10.87 5.13
C HIS A 9 -9.53 10.53 4.69
N LEU A 10 -9.25 9.25 4.49
CA LEU A 10 -8.05 8.77 3.80
C LEU A 10 -8.46 7.95 2.56
N LEU A 11 -8.87 8.61 1.48
CA LEU A 11 -9.31 7.95 0.24
C LEU A 11 -8.15 7.69 -0.72
N SER A 12 -7.25 8.63 -0.78
CA SER A 12 -5.95 8.59 -1.46
C SER A 12 -5.04 9.63 -0.81
N LEU A 13 -3.77 9.70 -1.23
CA LEU A 13 -2.86 10.75 -0.76
C LEU A 13 -2.87 12.01 -1.66
N VAL A 14 -3.68 12.03 -2.73
CA VAL A 14 -3.77 13.17 -3.65
C VAL A 14 -4.10 14.48 -2.92
N HIS A 15 -5.08 14.42 -2.01
CA HIS A 15 -5.58 15.59 -1.28
C HIS A 15 -4.92 15.82 0.09
N HIS A 16 -3.87 15.05 0.40
CA HIS A 16 -3.09 15.27 1.61
C HIS A 16 -1.85 16.10 1.29
N THR A 17 -1.57 17.08 2.13
CA THR A 17 -0.33 17.85 2.05
C THR A 17 0.85 17.03 2.57
N GLU A 18 2.06 17.37 2.16
CA GLU A 18 3.30 16.80 2.71
C GLU A 18 3.31 16.84 4.25
N ARG A 19 2.86 17.97 4.83
CA ARG A 19 2.80 18.15 6.28
C ARG A 19 1.80 17.20 6.96
N GLU A 20 0.64 16.91 6.34
CA GLU A 20 -0.34 15.94 6.86
C GLU A 20 0.23 14.53 6.81
N ILE A 21 0.92 14.17 5.72
CA ILE A 21 1.55 12.85 5.59
C ILE A 21 2.67 12.69 6.63
N LYS A 22 3.55 13.67 6.80
CA LYS A 22 4.61 13.65 7.82
C LYS A 22 4.04 13.56 9.24
N TYR A 23 2.96 14.27 9.54
CA TYR A 23 2.27 14.17 10.82
C TYR A 23 1.76 12.74 11.10
N LEU A 24 1.16 12.08 10.09
CA LEU A 24 0.70 10.71 10.23
C LEU A 24 1.87 9.73 10.45
N LEU A 25 2.99 9.93 9.78
CA LEU A 25 4.21 9.12 9.95
C LEU A 25 4.81 9.30 11.35
N ASP A 26 4.90 10.53 11.85
CA ASP A 26 5.40 10.83 13.20
C ASP A 26 4.48 10.21 14.26
N LEU A 27 3.17 10.41 14.14
CA LEU A 27 2.18 9.80 15.03
C LEU A 27 2.26 8.26 15.01
N SER A 28 2.47 7.66 13.83
CA SER A 28 2.63 6.21 13.70
C SER A 28 3.83 5.71 14.49
N ARG A 29 4.95 6.41 14.40
CA ARG A 29 6.19 6.09 15.12
C ARG A 29 6.02 6.23 16.63
N ASP A 30 5.34 7.28 17.07
CA ASP A 30 5.07 7.51 18.50
C ASP A 30 4.15 6.41 19.07
N LEU A 31 3.07 6.06 18.38
CA LEU A 31 2.15 4.99 18.77
C LEU A 31 2.83 3.61 18.75
N LYS A 32 3.69 3.34 17.77
CA LYS A 32 4.51 2.12 17.71
C LYS A 32 5.43 2.01 18.92
N ARG A 33 6.16 3.08 19.25
CA ARG A 33 7.03 3.13 20.45
C ARG A 33 6.24 2.94 21.73
N ALA A 34 5.10 3.62 21.87
CA ALA A 34 4.25 3.50 23.06
C ALA A 34 3.71 2.08 23.24
N LYS A 35 3.31 1.39 22.15
CA LYS A 35 2.86 -0.01 22.19
C LYS A 35 3.97 -0.92 22.73
N TYR A 36 5.18 -0.84 22.18
CA TYR A 36 6.29 -1.68 22.61
C TYR A 36 6.83 -1.35 24.00
N ALA A 37 6.71 -0.09 24.41
CA ALA A 37 7.06 0.33 25.78
C ALA A 37 5.97 0.00 26.81
N GLY A 38 4.79 -0.51 26.41
CA GLY A 38 3.67 -0.76 27.31
C GLY A 38 3.02 0.51 27.87
N THR A 39 3.22 1.66 27.24
CA THR A 39 2.71 2.98 27.66
C THR A 39 1.61 3.52 26.76
N GLU A 40 1.13 2.74 25.81
CA GLU A 40 0.10 3.14 24.85
C GLU A 40 -1.21 3.49 25.56
N GLN A 41 -1.74 4.66 25.23
CA GLN A 41 -3.02 5.13 25.75
C GLN A 41 -4.12 4.95 24.71
N GLN A 42 -5.26 4.44 25.15
CA GLN A 42 -6.43 4.24 24.30
C GLN A 42 -7.14 5.57 24.03
N LYS A 43 -7.07 6.05 22.81
CA LYS A 43 -7.68 7.31 22.35
C LYS A 43 -9.05 7.14 21.69
N LEU A 44 -9.44 5.90 21.37
CA LEU A 44 -10.67 5.58 20.63
C LEU A 44 -11.68 4.77 21.46
N LYS A 45 -11.64 4.90 22.78
CA LYS A 45 -12.62 4.24 23.67
C LYS A 45 -14.06 4.63 23.29
N GLY A 46 -14.90 3.60 23.12
CA GLY A 46 -16.31 3.78 22.75
C GLY A 46 -16.57 4.06 21.28
N LYS A 47 -15.53 4.08 20.44
CA LYS A 47 -15.66 4.21 18.99
C LYS A 47 -15.97 2.84 18.35
N ASN A 48 -16.82 2.87 17.32
CA ASN A 48 -17.18 1.70 16.52
C ASN A 48 -16.80 1.95 15.07
N ILE A 49 -16.15 0.97 14.43
CA ILE A 49 -15.63 1.08 13.07
C ILE A 49 -16.19 -0.05 12.21
N ALA A 50 -16.81 0.29 11.08
CA ALA A 50 -17.23 -0.68 10.10
C ALA A 50 -16.07 -1.00 9.15
N LEU A 51 -15.81 -2.29 8.90
CA LEU A 51 -14.83 -2.77 7.93
C LEU A 51 -15.55 -3.46 6.78
N ILE A 52 -15.64 -2.78 5.62
CA ILE A 52 -16.34 -3.28 4.42
C ILE A 52 -15.30 -3.86 3.46
N PHE A 53 -15.42 -5.15 3.16
CA PHE A 53 -14.49 -5.85 2.27
C PHE A 53 -15.23 -6.45 1.08
N GLU A 54 -15.15 -5.83 -0.09
CA GLU A 54 -15.55 -6.46 -1.36
C GLU A 54 -14.42 -7.34 -1.94
N LYS A 55 -13.17 -7.06 -1.57
CA LYS A 55 -12.00 -7.90 -1.82
C LYS A 55 -11.46 -8.44 -0.50
N THR A 56 -11.31 -9.74 -0.38
CA THR A 56 -10.75 -10.38 0.82
C THR A 56 -9.33 -9.91 1.11
N SER A 57 -8.96 -9.85 2.38
CA SER A 57 -7.58 -9.55 2.80
C SER A 57 -7.35 -9.95 4.25
N THR A 58 -6.35 -10.76 4.50
CA THR A 58 -5.90 -11.09 5.84
C THR A 58 -5.22 -9.88 6.50
N ARG A 59 -4.21 -9.31 5.84
CA ARG A 59 -3.38 -8.23 6.41
C ARG A 59 -4.14 -6.95 6.70
N THR A 60 -4.93 -6.44 5.74
CA THR A 60 -5.70 -5.21 5.94
C THR A 60 -6.73 -5.38 7.06
N ARG A 61 -7.43 -6.51 7.09
CA ARG A 61 -8.38 -6.82 8.14
C ARG A 61 -7.70 -6.85 9.51
N CYS A 62 -6.67 -7.68 9.68
CA CYS A 62 -5.94 -7.80 10.94
C CYS A 62 -5.34 -6.46 11.39
N ALA A 63 -4.80 -5.67 10.46
CA ALA A 63 -4.21 -4.37 10.78
C ALA A 63 -5.25 -3.38 11.33
N PHE A 64 -6.43 -3.29 10.72
CA PHE A 64 -7.52 -2.43 11.23
C PHE A 64 -8.09 -2.95 12.55
N GLU A 65 -8.35 -4.26 12.67
CA GLU A 65 -8.89 -4.86 13.89
C GLU A 65 -7.94 -4.65 15.07
N VAL A 66 -6.66 -5.02 14.93
CA VAL A 66 -5.69 -4.90 16.03
C VAL A 66 -5.42 -3.43 16.36
N ALA A 67 -5.29 -2.55 15.36
CA ALA A 67 -5.11 -1.12 15.59
C ALA A 67 -6.30 -0.49 16.35
N ALA A 68 -7.54 -0.90 16.01
CA ALA A 68 -8.74 -0.46 16.71
C ALA A 68 -8.78 -0.96 18.16
N TYR A 69 -8.53 -2.25 18.37
CA TYR A 69 -8.52 -2.85 19.72
C TYR A 69 -7.45 -2.25 20.62
N ASP A 70 -6.24 -2.04 20.12
CA ASP A 70 -5.16 -1.36 20.87
C ASP A 70 -5.61 0.01 21.37
N GLN A 71 -6.44 0.72 20.61
CA GLN A 71 -6.93 2.05 20.93
C GLN A 71 -8.29 2.05 21.67
N GLY A 72 -8.84 0.88 21.99
CA GLY A 72 -10.10 0.74 22.73
C GLY A 72 -11.35 0.91 21.89
N ALA A 73 -11.24 0.91 20.57
CA ALA A 73 -12.37 0.87 19.65
C ALA A 73 -12.85 -0.56 19.41
N GLN A 74 -14.06 -0.70 18.86
CA GLN A 74 -14.63 -1.95 18.41
C GLN A 74 -14.79 -1.95 16.89
N VAL A 75 -14.80 -3.13 16.28
CA VAL A 75 -14.97 -3.27 14.84
C VAL A 75 -16.09 -4.24 14.48
N THR A 76 -16.76 -3.98 13.36
CA THR A 76 -17.66 -4.93 12.71
C THR A 76 -17.11 -5.21 11.32
N TYR A 77 -16.78 -6.47 11.07
CA TYR A 77 -16.37 -6.93 9.74
C TYR A 77 -17.61 -7.27 8.91
N ILE A 78 -17.72 -6.66 7.74
CA ILE A 78 -18.83 -6.84 6.79
C ILE A 78 -18.26 -7.55 5.55
N ASP A 79 -18.59 -8.84 5.45
CA ASP A 79 -18.18 -9.69 4.33
C ASP A 79 -19.13 -9.46 3.13
N PRO A 80 -18.65 -9.49 1.89
CA PRO A 80 -19.49 -9.33 0.69
C PRO A 80 -20.64 -10.35 0.61
N ASN A 81 -20.37 -11.59 1.02
CA ASN A 81 -21.36 -12.66 0.93
C ASN A 81 -22.41 -12.63 2.05
N SER A 82 -22.15 -11.88 3.12
CA SER A 82 -23.04 -11.74 4.29
C SER A 82 -23.79 -10.41 4.33
N SER A 83 -23.65 -9.56 3.32
CA SER A 83 -24.27 -8.23 3.24
C SER A 83 -25.17 -8.08 2.02
N GLN A 84 -26.01 -7.05 2.05
CA GLN A 84 -26.87 -6.68 0.92
C GLN A 84 -26.23 -5.59 0.03
N ILE A 85 -25.01 -5.17 0.34
CA ILE A 85 -24.28 -4.12 -0.35
C ILE A 85 -24.07 -4.51 -1.82
N GLY A 86 -24.49 -3.64 -2.72
CA GLY A 86 -24.40 -3.87 -4.16
C GLY A 86 -25.43 -4.85 -4.75
N HIS A 87 -26.25 -5.51 -3.92
CA HIS A 87 -27.31 -6.41 -4.36
C HIS A 87 -28.69 -5.76 -4.27
N LYS A 88 -29.14 -5.47 -3.05
CA LYS A 88 -30.45 -4.86 -2.77
C LYS A 88 -30.33 -3.45 -2.21
N GLU A 89 -29.13 -3.02 -1.85
CA GLU A 89 -28.85 -1.71 -1.29
C GLU A 89 -27.75 -1.03 -2.07
N SER A 90 -27.95 0.25 -2.40
CA SER A 90 -26.93 1.06 -3.06
C SER A 90 -25.79 1.41 -2.10
N MET A 91 -24.58 1.66 -2.61
CA MET A 91 -23.46 2.10 -1.78
C MET A 91 -23.77 3.41 -1.04
N LYS A 92 -24.50 4.29 -1.68
CA LYS A 92 -25.00 5.55 -1.11
C LYS A 92 -25.91 5.35 0.10
N ASP A 93 -26.85 4.39 0.03
CA ASP A 93 -27.77 4.12 1.14
C ASP A 93 -27.03 3.38 2.26
N THR A 94 -26.16 2.44 1.92
CA THR A 94 -25.23 1.80 2.86
C THR A 94 -24.41 2.84 3.62
N ALA A 95 -23.81 3.82 2.93
CA ALA A 95 -23.06 4.90 3.55
C ALA A 95 -23.90 5.66 4.57
N ARG A 96 -25.12 6.05 4.22
CA ARG A 96 -26.05 6.79 5.10
C ARG A 96 -26.44 6.00 6.34
N VAL A 97 -26.68 4.69 6.19
CA VAL A 97 -27.04 3.80 7.31
C VAL A 97 -25.84 3.61 8.23
N LEU A 98 -24.69 3.21 7.68
CA LEU A 98 -23.48 2.95 8.48
C LEU A 98 -22.94 4.21 9.16
N GLY A 99 -22.99 5.35 8.49
CA GLY A 99 -22.57 6.63 9.07
C GLY A 99 -23.42 7.10 10.27
N ARG A 100 -24.60 6.51 10.50
CA ARG A 100 -25.41 6.74 11.71
C ARG A 100 -25.13 5.76 12.84
N MET A 101 -24.44 4.66 12.56
CA MET A 101 -24.16 3.58 13.52
C MET A 101 -22.69 3.57 13.93
N TYR A 102 -21.80 3.97 13.03
CA TYR A 102 -20.34 3.89 13.21
C TYR A 102 -19.69 5.26 13.23
N ASP A 103 -18.56 5.36 13.93
CA ASP A 103 -17.73 6.57 13.99
C ASP A 103 -16.75 6.68 12.81
N GLY A 104 -16.49 5.59 12.12
CA GLY A 104 -15.63 5.53 10.93
C GLY A 104 -15.90 4.28 10.11
N ILE A 105 -15.56 4.34 8.83
CA ILE A 105 -15.78 3.25 7.86
C ILE A 105 -14.49 2.98 7.12
N GLU A 106 -14.01 1.74 7.12
CA GLU A 106 -13.00 1.26 6.19
C GLU A 106 -13.67 0.59 5.00
N TYR A 107 -13.12 0.81 3.82
CA TYR A 107 -13.54 0.13 2.60
C TYR A 107 -12.35 -0.44 1.85
N ARG A 108 -12.44 -1.73 1.49
CA ARG A 108 -11.52 -2.42 0.60
C ARG A 108 -12.28 -3.07 -0.54
N GLY A 109 -12.04 -2.59 -1.76
CA GLY A 109 -12.82 -3.08 -2.92
C GLY A 109 -12.16 -2.79 -4.26
N PHE A 110 -12.99 -2.44 -5.23
CA PHE A 110 -12.58 -2.33 -6.63
C PHE A 110 -12.31 -0.87 -7.05
N LYS A 111 -13.35 -0.06 -7.19
CA LYS A 111 -13.25 1.28 -7.81
C LYS A 111 -13.05 2.37 -6.78
N GLN A 112 -12.18 3.33 -7.09
CA GLN A 112 -11.99 4.54 -6.29
C GLN A 112 -13.29 5.35 -6.17
N SER A 113 -14.16 5.33 -7.20
CA SER A 113 -15.45 6.01 -7.14
C SER A 113 -16.38 5.47 -6.06
N ILE A 114 -16.28 4.19 -5.68
CA ILE A 114 -17.09 3.59 -4.62
C ILE A 114 -16.67 4.13 -3.25
N VAL A 115 -15.37 4.16 -2.96
CA VAL A 115 -14.90 4.72 -1.68
C VAL A 115 -15.12 6.23 -1.60
N GLN A 116 -15.14 6.93 -2.73
CA GLN A 116 -15.52 8.33 -2.80
C GLN A 116 -17.02 8.51 -2.48
N GLU A 117 -17.89 7.69 -3.07
CA GLU A 117 -19.33 7.72 -2.77
C GLU A 117 -19.62 7.44 -1.29
N LEU A 118 -18.93 6.47 -0.68
CA LEU A 118 -19.01 6.26 0.77
C LEU A 118 -18.65 7.52 1.55
N ALA A 119 -17.56 8.18 1.20
CA ALA A 119 -17.11 9.39 1.89
C ALA A 119 -18.09 10.56 1.74
N ASP A 120 -18.67 10.70 0.56
CA ASP A 120 -19.62 11.80 0.26
C ASP A 120 -20.94 11.69 1.05
N TYR A 121 -21.35 10.47 1.44
CA TYR A 121 -22.66 10.23 2.05
C TYR A 121 -22.63 9.67 3.48
N ALA A 122 -21.51 9.19 3.98
CA ALA A 122 -21.42 8.59 5.31
C ALA A 122 -21.53 9.62 6.45
N GLY A 123 -21.01 10.83 6.27
CA GLY A 123 -20.94 11.85 7.32
C GLY A 123 -19.94 11.53 8.44
N VAL A 124 -19.15 10.47 8.29
CA VAL A 124 -18.05 10.05 9.17
C VAL A 124 -16.80 9.78 8.35
N PRO A 125 -15.59 9.78 8.95
CA PRO A 125 -14.35 9.46 8.24
C PRO A 125 -14.42 8.11 7.53
N VAL A 126 -13.94 8.09 6.27
CA VAL A 126 -13.81 6.90 5.44
C VAL A 126 -12.34 6.66 5.12
N PHE A 127 -11.90 5.41 5.29
CA PHE A 127 -10.53 4.96 5.09
C PHE A 127 -10.46 3.96 3.95
N ASN A 128 -9.68 4.26 2.93
CA ASN A 128 -9.42 3.36 1.81
C ASN A 128 -8.40 2.29 2.19
N GLY A 129 -8.84 1.07 2.45
CA GLY A 129 -7.99 -0.09 2.67
C GLY A 129 -7.29 -0.59 1.42
N LEU A 130 -7.91 -0.44 0.25
CA LEU A 130 -7.39 -0.64 -1.10
C LEU A 130 -8.50 -0.44 -2.14
N THR A 131 -8.16 0.22 -3.24
CA THR A 131 -8.92 0.17 -4.50
C THR A 131 -8.01 -0.28 -5.65
N ASN A 132 -8.55 -0.39 -6.86
CA ASN A 132 -7.72 -0.69 -8.05
C ASN A 132 -6.75 0.46 -8.36
N GLU A 133 -7.11 1.68 -7.98
CA GLU A 133 -6.35 2.89 -8.29
C GLU A 133 -5.33 3.25 -7.22
N PHE A 134 -5.67 3.07 -5.92
CA PHE A 134 -4.82 3.51 -4.81
C PHE A 134 -4.83 2.57 -3.60
N HIS A 135 -3.71 2.57 -2.87
CA HIS A 135 -3.55 1.88 -1.60
C HIS A 135 -2.87 2.78 -0.55
N PRO A 136 -3.55 3.84 -0.06
CA PRO A 136 -2.94 4.87 0.77
C PRO A 136 -2.42 4.36 2.11
N THR A 137 -3.08 3.37 2.72
CA THR A 137 -2.63 2.78 4.00
C THR A 137 -1.33 1.99 3.85
N GLN A 138 -1.09 1.39 2.66
CA GLN A 138 0.19 0.73 2.37
C GLN A 138 1.31 1.76 2.26
N MET A 139 1.06 2.89 1.60
CA MET A 139 2.07 3.92 1.37
C MET A 139 2.63 4.52 2.66
N LEU A 140 1.78 4.75 3.65
CA LEU A 140 2.24 5.22 4.96
C LEU A 140 3.14 4.17 5.64
N ALA A 141 2.79 2.89 5.55
CA ALA A 141 3.60 1.80 6.09
C ALA A 141 4.93 1.66 5.36
N ASP A 142 4.92 1.77 4.03
CA ASP A 142 6.13 1.67 3.21
C ASP A 142 7.13 2.76 3.58
N VAL A 143 6.67 4.02 3.65
CA VAL A 143 7.54 5.14 4.03
C VAL A 143 8.01 5.03 5.47
N LEU A 144 7.15 4.61 6.41
CA LEU A 144 7.58 4.37 7.79
C LEU A 144 8.69 3.31 7.85
N THR A 145 8.55 2.22 7.08
CA THR A 145 9.55 1.16 7.00
C THR A 145 10.85 1.67 6.38
N MET A 146 10.77 2.48 5.32
CA MET A 146 11.95 3.11 4.73
C MET A 146 12.71 3.99 5.74
N ILE A 147 11.98 4.79 6.54
CA ILE A 147 12.57 5.63 7.60
C ILE A 147 13.26 4.76 8.66
N GLU A 148 12.70 3.60 9.02
CA GLU A 148 13.25 2.70 10.03
C GLU A 148 14.49 1.94 9.56
N HIS A 149 14.67 1.76 8.25
CA HIS A 149 15.77 1.01 7.63
C HIS A 149 16.81 1.86 6.90
N CYS A 150 16.70 3.19 6.96
CA CYS A 150 17.62 4.09 6.25
C CYS A 150 17.87 5.36 7.07
N ASP A 151 19.14 5.64 7.40
CA ASP A 151 19.56 6.85 8.12
C ASP A 151 19.70 8.06 7.19
N LYS A 152 18.66 8.32 6.38
CA LYS A 152 18.59 9.45 5.46
C LYS A 152 17.34 10.28 5.68
N PRO A 153 17.38 11.59 5.44
CA PRO A 153 16.15 12.38 5.36
C PRO A 153 15.31 11.93 4.15
N LEU A 154 13.99 12.10 4.21
CA LEU A 154 13.06 11.60 3.19
C LEU A 154 13.42 12.02 1.75
N ASN A 155 13.87 13.24 1.56
CA ASN A 155 14.25 13.78 0.25
C ASN A 155 15.55 13.20 -0.32
N GLU A 156 16.30 12.43 0.46
CA GLU A 156 17.50 11.69 0.03
C GLU A 156 17.25 10.19 -0.13
N ILE A 157 16.11 9.70 0.32
CA ILE A 157 15.72 8.29 0.11
C ILE A 157 15.35 8.09 -1.34
N SER A 158 15.89 7.01 -1.92
CA SER A 158 15.62 6.59 -3.29
C SER A 158 15.05 5.18 -3.32
N TYR A 159 14.00 4.98 -4.14
CA TYR A 159 13.43 3.66 -4.34
C TYR A 159 12.94 3.44 -5.77
N VAL A 160 12.90 2.19 -6.17
CA VAL A 160 12.29 1.76 -7.42
C VAL A 160 11.12 0.82 -7.15
N TYR A 161 10.02 1.04 -7.86
CA TYR A 161 9.00 0.01 -8.07
C TYR A 161 9.25 -0.63 -9.42
N ILE A 162 9.36 -1.97 -9.46
CA ILE A 162 9.66 -2.72 -10.68
C ILE A 162 8.62 -3.82 -10.92
N GLY A 163 8.04 -3.85 -12.12
CA GLY A 163 7.03 -4.84 -12.50
C GLY A 163 5.82 -4.23 -13.20
N ASP A 164 4.60 -4.69 -12.85
CA ASP A 164 3.35 -4.08 -13.34
C ASP A 164 3.08 -2.77 -12.58
N ALA A 165 3.43 -1.65 -13.20
CA ALA A 165 3.34 -0.34 -12.59
C ALA A 165 2.00 0.39 -12.87
N ARG A 166 1.09 -0.24 -13.61
CA ARG A 166 -0.26 0.30 -13.89
C ARG A 166 -1.30 -0.12 -12.85
N ASN A 167 -0.88 -0.61 -11.71
CA ASN A 167 -1.73 -1.02 -10.61
C ASN A 167 -1.72 0.00 -9.46
N ASN A 168 -2.49 -0.28 -8.40
CA ASN A 168 -2.57 0.59 -7.24
C ASN A 168 -1.23 0.81 -6.53
N MET A 169 -0.32 -0.19 -6.51
CA MET A 169 0.99 -0.05 -5.87
C MET A 169 1.90 0.90 -6.67
N GLY A 170 2.02 0.70 -7.99
CA GLY A 170 2.78 1.60 -8.85
C GLY A 170 2.28 3.05 -8.78
N ASN A 171 0.96 3.22 -8.86
CA ASN A 171 0.30 4.53 -8.75
C ASN A 171 0.57 5.20 -7.41
N SER A 172 0.39 4.45 -6.32
CA SER A 172 0.49 5.00 -4.96
C SER A 172 1.93 5.30 -4.56
N LEU A 173 2.90 4.46 -4.96
CA LEU A 173 4.33 4.71 -4.74
C LEU A 173 4.80 5.95 -5.51
N LEU A 174 4.39 6.10 -6.78
CA LEU A 174 4.69 7.31 -7.54
C LEU A 174 4.15 8.56 -6.82
N LEU A 175 2.91 8.50 -6.35
CA LEU A 175 2.25 9.62 -5.69
C LEU A 175 2.92 10.01 -4.37
N ILE A 176 3.19 9.04 -3.48
CA ILE A 176 3.77 9.37 -2.16
C ILE A 176 5.20 9.88 -2.28
N GLY A 177 6.01 9.31 -3.17
CA GLY A 177 7.36 9.81 -3.44
C GLY A 177 7.36 11.23 -3.99
N ALA A 178 6.45 11.53 -4.92
CA ALA A 178 6.26 12.88 -5.45
C ALA A 178 5.85 13.89 -4.37
N LYS A 179 5.01 13.49 -3.41
CA LYS A 179 4.54 14.34 -2.30
C LYS A 179 5.61 14.61 -1.25
N LEU A 180 6.49 13.65 -0.99
CA LEU A 180 7.47 13.70 0.09
C LEU A 180 8.89 14.14 -0.35
N GLY A 181 9.06 14.53 -1.61
CA GLY A 181 10.35 15.02 -2.11
C GLY A 181 11.38 13.90 -2.39
N MET A 182 10.95 12.64 -2.48
CA MET A 182 11.83 11.46 -2.62
C MET A 182 12.36 11.27 -4.04
N ASP A 183 13.35 10.39 -4.23
CA ASP A 183 13.75 9.89 -5.55
C ASP A 183 12.94 8.62 -5.85
N VAL A 184 11.85 8.80 -6.59
CA VAL A 184 10.95 7.71 -6.96
C VAL A 184 11.14 7.29 -8.41
N ARG A 185 11.36 6.01 -8.60
CA ARG A 185 11.55 5.41 -9.92
C ARG A 185 10.55 4.31 -10.15
N ILE A 186 9.88 4.37 -11.31
CA ILE A 186 8.89 3.40 -11.75
C ILE A 186 9.45 2.70 -12.99
N CYS A 187 9.61 1.38 -12.91
CA CYS A 187 10.22 0.59 -13.95
C CYS A 187 9.33 -0.58 -14.34
N GLY A 188 9.03 -0.69 -15.62
CA GLY A 188 8.22 -1.78 -16.16
C GLY A 188 8.08 -1.67 -17.66
N PRO A 189 7.49 -2.68 -18.32
CA PRO A 189 7.25 -2.62 -19.76
C PRO A 189 6.29 -1.48 -20.10
N LYS A 190 6.48 -0.83 -21.24
CA LYS A 190 5.72 0.34 -21.70
C LYS A 190 4.20 0.18 -21.56
N ALA A 191 3.69 -1.01 -21.84
CA ALA A 191 2.26 -1.30 -21.75
C ALA A 191 1.72 -1.30 -20.32
N LEU A 192 2.59 -1.39 -19.31
CA LEU A 192 2.25 -1.50 -17.89
C LEU A 192 2.84 -0.33 -17.08
N LEU A 193 3.25 0.75 -17.71
CA LEU A 193 3.62 2.00 -17.02
C LEU A 193 2.36 2.75 -16.55
N PRO A 194 2.46 3.62 -15.51
CA PRO A 194 1.35 4.43 -15.04
C PRO A 194 0.73 5.27 -16.14
N GLU A 195 -0.55 5.60 -15.99
CA GLU A 195 -1.26 6.48 -16.91
C GLU A 195 -0.63 7.88 -16.96
N ALA A 196 -0.58 8.49 -18.15
CA ALA A 196 0.08 9.78 -18.35
C ALA A 196 -0.48 10.90 -17.45
N ASN A 197 -1.80 10.93 -17.25
CA ASN A 197 -2.44 11.91 -16.38
C ASN A 197 -1.99 11.82 -14.91
N LEU A 198 -1.73 10.61 -14.41
CA LEU A 198 -1.19 10.41 -13.07
C LEU A 198 0.27 10.88 -12.99
N VAL A 199 1.07 10.57 -14.00
CA VAL A 199 2.47 11.03 -14.06
C VAL A 199 2.52 12.56 -14.06
N GLU A 200 1.74 13.22 -14.92
CA GLU A 200 1.66 14.68 -14.98
C GLU A 200 1.22 15.32 -13.65
N MET A 201 0.26 14.70 -12.96
CA MET A 201 -0.16 15.14 -11.64
C MET A 201 0.98 15.01 -10.62
N CYS A 202 1.69 13.88 -10.62
CA CYS A 202 2.82 13.65 -9.72
C CYS A 202 4.00 14.58 -10.03
N GLU A 203 4.26 14.91 -11.30
CA GLU A 203 5.28 15.90 -11.68
C GLU A 203 4.96 17.31 -11.16
N LYS A 204 3.68 17.68 -11.05
CA LYS A 204 3.28 18.95 -10.41
C LYS A 204 3.62 18.93 -8.93
N PHE A 205 3.31 17.85 -8.21
CA PHE A 205 3.69 17.69 -6.82
C PHE A 205 5.21 17.67 -6.64
N ALA A 206 5.94 17.01 -7.54
CA ALA A 206 7.40 16.97 -7.50
C ALA A 206 8.05 18.34 -7.64
N LYS A 207 7.48 19.24 -8.46
CA LYS A 207 7.95 20.64 -8.56
C LYS A 207 7.82 21.41 -7.25
N GLU A 208 6.82 21.11 -6.46
CA GLU A 208 6.59 21.75 -5.15
C GLU A 208 7.45 21.14 -4.04
N SER A 209 7.59 19.82 -4.03
CA SER A 209 8.29 19.06 -2.98
C SER A 209 9.80 18.90 -3.22
N GLY A 210 10.27 19.10 -4.45
CA GLY A 210 11.65 18.79 -4.87
C GLY A 210 11.88 17.31 -5.19
N ALA A 211 10.84 16.48 -5.35
CA ALA A 211 10.98 15.08 -5.71
C ALA A 211 11.60 14.88 -7.09
N ARG A 212 12.26 13.75 -7.25
CA ARG A 212 12.81 13.30 -8.52
C ARG A 212 12.03 12.10 -9.01
N ILE A 213 11.39 12.23 -10.17
CA ILE A 213 10.56 11.19 -10.79
C ILE A 213 11.29 10.62 -12.00
N THR A 214 11.37 9.29 -12.07
CA THR A 214 11.84 8.56 -13.26
C THR A 214 10.83 7.48 -13.60
N VAL A 215 10.28 7.51 -14.82
CA VAL A 215 9.44 6.45 -15.37
C VAL A 215 10.16 5.88 -16.58
N THR A 216 10.47 4.58 -16.59
CA THR A 216 11.36 4.00 -17.61
C THR A 216 11.15 2.51 -17.78
N GLU A 217 11.53 1.98 -18.97
CA GLU A 217 11.68 0.55 -19.22
C GLU A 217 13.11 0.05 -18.93
N ASP A 218 14.08 0.95 -18.79
CA ASP A 218 15.49 0.66 -18.56
C ASP A 218 15.75 0.31 -17.09
N ILE A 219 15.97 -0.98 -16.85
CA ILE A 219 16.17 -1.53 -15.51
C ILE A 219 17.45 -0.98 -14.88
N ASP A 220 18.57 -0.90 -15.62
CA ASP A 220 19.84 -0.43 -15.08
C ASP A 220 19.76 1.03 -14.63
N LYS A 221 19.10 1.87 -15.41
CA LYS A 221 18.82 3.24 -15.04
C LYS A 221 17.93 3.33 -13.80
N ALA A 222 16.92 2.47 -13.70
CA ALA A 222 15.96 2.50 -12.62
C ALA A 222 16.55 2.05 -11.28
N VAL A 223 17.34 0.96 -11.26
CA VAL A 223 17.81 0.35 -10.01
C VAL A 223 19.10 0.97 -9.48
N LYS A 224 19.85 1.73 -10.30
CA LYS A 224 21.18 2.24 -9.93
C LYS A 224 21.15 3.11 -8.67
N GLY A 225 21.81 2.65 -7.62
CA GLY A 225 22.02 3.39 -6.37
C GLY A 225 20.81 3.53 -5.48
N VAL A 226 19.68 2.84 -5.75
CA VAL A 226 18.49 2.94 -4.91
C VAL A 226 18.70 2.31 -3.53
N ASP A 227 17.95 2.82 -2.56
CA ASP A 227 17.94 2.30 -1.19
C ASP A 227 16.95 1.13 -1.06
N PHE A 228 15.86 1.17 -1.83
CA PHE A 228 14.80 0.16 -1.77
C PHE A 228 14.35 -0.29 -3.16
N VAL A 229 14.09 -1.60 -3.29
CA VAL A 229 13.48 -2.21 -4.48
C VAL A 229 12.13 -2.76 -4.07
N HIS A 230 11.05 -2.26 -4.69
CA HIS A 230 9.69 -2.74 -4.51
C HIS A 230 9.24 -3.54 -5.72
N THR A 231 8.44 -4.58 -5.47
CA THR A 231 7.62 -5.23 -6.49
C THR A 231 6.27 -5.64 -5.92
N ASP A 232 5.39 -6.10 -6.77
CA ASP A 232 4.09 -6.68 -6.42
C ASP A 232 3.76 -7.82 -7.39
N VAL A 233 2.75 -8.61 -7.08
CA VAL A 233 2.30 -9.72 -7.94
C VAL A 233 2.02 -9.25 -9.36
N TRP A 234 2.40 -10.08 -10.34
CA TRP A 234 2.22 -9.75 -11.76
C TRP A 234 0.77 -9.86 -12.24
N VAL A 235 -0.05 -10.61 -11.52
CA VAL A 235 -1.47 -10.75 -11.80
C VAL A 235 -2.25 -10.52 -10.52
N SER A 236 -3.12 -9.52 -10.53
CA SER A 236 -3.89 -9.12 -9.35
C SER A 236 -4.96 -10.16 -8.99
N MET A 237 -5.35 -10.18 -7.71
CA MET A 237 -6.43 -11.04 -7.25
C MET A 237 -7.74 -10.77 -8.04
N GLY A 238 -8.30 -11.85 -8.61
CA GLY A 238 -9.55 -11.79 -9.39
C GLY A 238 -9.36 -11.65 -10.90
N GLU A 239 -8.11 -11.53 -11.39
CA GLU A 239 -7.84 -11.63 -12.83
C GLU A 239 -7.86 -13.09 -13.31
N PRO A 240 -8.31 -13.35 -14.56
CA PRO A 240 -8.36 -14.70 -15.14
C PRO A 240 -6.99 -15.36 -15.25
N LEU A 241 -6.93 -16.69 -15.10
CA LEU A 241 -5.68 -17.46 -15.24
C LEU A 241 -5.05 -17.36 -16.64
N GLU A 242 -5.85 -17.06 -17.65
CA GLU A 242 -5.39 -16.86 -19.04
C GLU A 242 -4.47 -15.64 -19.16
N THR A 243 -4.64 -14.64 -18.28
CA THR A 243 -3.83 -13.42 -18.28
C THR A 243 -2.35 -13.70 -17.94
N TRP A 244 -2.06 -14.79 -17.23
CA TRP A 244 -0.71 -15.11 -16.76
C TRP A 244 0.32 -15.26 -17.91
N GLY A 245 -0.07 -15.91 -19.02
CA GLY A 245 0.86 -16.14 -20.12
C GLY A 245 1.42 -14.88 -20.77
N GLU A 246 0.58 -13.87 -20.95
CA GLU A 246 1.00 -12.57 -21.49
C GLU A 246 1.79 -11.76 -20.45
N ARG A 247 1.34 -11.77 -19.19
CA ARG A 247 2.00 -11.08 -18.08
C ARG A 247 3.42 -11.61 -17.85
N ILE A 248 3.59 -12.94 -17.83
CA ILE A 248 4.91 -13.57 -17.67
C ILE A 248 5.85 -13.13 -18.79
N LYS A 249 5.43 -13.19 -20.06
CA LYS A 249 6.27 -12.76 -21.19
C LYS A 249 6.75 -11.32 -21.07
N LEU A 250 5.86 -10.42 -20.61
CA LEU A 250 6.18 -9.00 -20.46
C LEU A 250 7.05 -8.72 -19.23
N LEU A 251 6.79 -9.42 -18.12
CA LEU A 251 7.34 -9.08 -16.81
C LEU A 251 8.55 -9.90 -16.39
N LEU A 252 8.81 -11.04 -17.04
CA LEU A 252 9.96 -11.89 -16.72
C LEU A 252 11.31 -11.13 -16.69
N PRO A 253 11.59 -10.17 -17.60
CA PRO A 253 12.81 -9.37 -17.50
C PRO A 253 12.90 -8.49 -16.26
N TYR A 254 11.76 -8.22 -15.62
CA TYR A 254 11.62 -7.34 -14.45
C TYR A 254 11.50 -8.11 -13.13
N GLN A 255 11.71 -9.44 -13.15
CA GLN A 255 11.74 -10.27 -11.93
C GLN A 255 12.84 -9.80 -10.99
N VAL A 256 12.52 -9.68 -9.70
CA VAL A 256 13.51 -9.31 -8.68
C VAL A 256 14.33 -10.56 -8.32
N THR A 257 15.58 -10.57 -8.77
CA THR A 257 16.54 -11.65 -8.56
C THR A 257 17.76 -11.14 -7.80
N PRO A 258 18.62 -12.02 -7.26
CA PRO A 258 19.90 -11.61 -6.65
C PRO A 258 20.78 -10.79 -7.60
N GLU A 259 20.76 -11.06 -8.89
CA GLU A 259 21.48 -10.30 -9.93
C GLU A 259 20.92 -8.87 -10.04
N LEU A 260 19.58 -8.73 -10.06
CA LEU A 260 18.95 -7.41 -10.09
C LEU A 260 19.32 -6.60 -8.84
N MET A 261 19.27 -7.23 -7.67
CA MET A 261 19.66 -6.57 -6.41
C MET A 261 21.12 -6.11 -6.43
N LYS A 262 22.04 -6.92 -6.97
CA LYS A 262 23.46 -6.54 -7.15
C LYS A 262 23.63 -5.37 -8.14
N ARG A 263 22.82 -5.29 -9.20
CA ARG A 263 22.84 -4.19 -10.18
C ARG A 263 22.55 -2.83 -9.57
N THR A 264 21.93 -2.76 -8.39
CA THR A 264 21.76 -1.49 -7.67
C THR A 264 23.12 -0.85 -7.30
N GLY A 265 24.15 -1.65 -7.09
CA GLY A 265 25.45 -1.20 -6.59
C GLY A 265 25.42 -0.71 -5.14
N ASN A 266 24.29 -0.83 -4.47
CA ASN A 266 24.12 -0.44 -3.07
C ASN A 266 24.15 -1.67 -2.15
N PRO A 267 25.21 -1.86 -1.34
CA PRO A 267 25.32 -3.03 -0.46
C PRO A 267 24.29 -3.05 0.69
N LYS A 268 23.61 -1.93 0.93
CA LYS A 268 22.56 -1.79 1.95
C LYS A 268 21.15 -1.83 1.38
N VAL A 269 20.99 -2.09 0.09
CA VAL A 269 19.68 -2.11 -0.55
C VAL A 269 18.74 -3.10 0.15
N LYS A 270 17.47 -2.71 0.33
CA LYS A 270 16.43 -3.55 0.91
C LYS A 270 15.37 -3.88 -0.14
N PHE A 271 14.79 -5.06 0.01
CA PHE A 271 13.65 -5.54 -0.76
C PHE A 271 12.36 -5.33 0.00
N MET A 272 11.33 -4.82 -0.67
CA MET A 272 10.01 -4.55 -0.11
C MET A 272 8.90 -5.14 -0.99
N HIS A 273 7.85 -5.63 -0.36
CA HIS A 273 6.68 -6.21 -1.02
C HIS A 273 5.44 -6.04 -0.14
N CYS A 274 4.31 -5.63 -0.71
CA CYS A 274 3.07 -5.44 0.08
C CYS A 274 2.43 -6.75 0.56
N LEU A 275 2.89 -7.89 0.04
CA LEU A 275 2.37 -9.22 0.28
C LEU A 275 0.88 -9.41 -0.13
N PRO A 276 0.49 -10.63 -0.57
CA PRO A 276 1.28 -11.87 -0.65
C PRO A 276 2.29 -11.83 -1.79
N ALA A 277 3.37 -12.57 -1.68
CA ALA A 277 4.36 -12.76 -2.74
C ALA A 277 4.34 -14.20 -3.25
N PHE A 278 4.59 -14.38 -4.55
CA PHE A 278 4.76 -15.69 -5.16
C PHE A 278 6.25 -15.97 -5.36
N HIS A 279 6.96 -16.23 -4.29
CA HIS A 279 8.41 -16.45 -4.27
C HIS A 279 8.83 -17.92 -4.32
N ASN A 280 7.85 -18.85 -4.24
CA ASN A 280 8.08 -20.30 -4.34
C ASN A 280 6.80 -21.04 -4.76
N SER A 281 6.85 -22.37 -4.75
CA SER A 281 5.74 -23.26 -5.13
C SER A 281 4.91 -23.77 -3.94
N GLU A 282 5.03 -23.20 -2.73
CA GLU A 282 4.30 -23.67 -1.54
C GLU A 282 2.81 -23.31 -1.58
N THR A 283 2.45 -22.24 -2.29
CA THR A 283 1.05 -21.85 -2.47
C THR A 283 0.38 -22.64 -3.59
N LYS A 284 -0.96 -22.74 -3.56
CA LYS A 284 -1.73 -23.39 -4.66
C LYS A 284 -1.45 -22.73 -6.01
N VAL A 285 -1.44 -21.39 -6.05
CA VAL A 285 -1.20 -20.63 -7.28
C VAL A 285 0.25 -20.79 -7.74
N GLY A 286 1.22 -20.68 -6.82
CA GLY A 286 2.63 -20.90 -7.14
C GLY A 286 2.90 -22.26 -7.77
N ARG A 287 2.30 -23.34 -7.24
CA ARG A 287 2.39 -24.67 -7.83
C ARG A 287 1.82 -24.75 -9.25
N GLN A 288 0.61 -24.22 -9.44
CA GLN A 288 -0.05 -24.22 -10.75
C GLN A 288 0.77 -23.46 -11.81
N ILE A 289 1.42 -22.37 -11.42
CA ILE A 289 2.28 -21.61 -12.33
C ILE A 289 3.59 -22.35 -12.58
N ALA A 290 4.24 -22.91 -11.55
CA ALA A 290 5.48 -23.69 -11.70
C ALA A 290 5.29 -24.94 -12.58
N GLU A 291 4.14 -25.62 -12.50
CA GLU A 291 3.80 -26.74 -13.37
C GLU A 291 3.69 -26.33 -14.86
N LYS A 292 3.16 -25.13 -15.13
CA LYS A 292 2.98 -24.62 -16.50
C LYS A 292 4.20 -23.86 -17.02
N TYR A 293 4.96 -23.23 -16.12
CA TYR A 293 6.14 -22.41 -16.41
C TYR A 293 7.27 -22.80 -15.45
N PRO A 294 8.01 -23.91 -15.76
CA PRO A 294 9.04 -24.45 -14.86
C PRO A 294 10.16 -23.45 -14.50
N GLU A 295 10.42 -22.47 -15.37
CA GLU A 295 11.38 -21.39 -15.13
C GLU A 295 10.98 -20.47 -13.96
N LEU A 296 9.72 -20.48 -13.54
CA LEU A 296 9.19 -19.72 -12.40
C LEU A 296 9.03 -20.55 -11.13
N ALA A 297 9.56 -21.75 -11.07
CA ALA A 297 9.47 -22.63 -9.89
C ALA A 297 10.16 -22.01 -8.64
N ASN A 298 11.19 -21.18 -8.86
CA ASN A 298 11.92 -20.46 -7.80
C ASN A 298 11.39 -19.03 -7.57
N GLY A 299 10.14 -18.79 -7.92
CA GLY A 299 9.47 -17.49 -7.71
C GLY A 299 8.97 -16.86 -9.00
N ILE A 300 7.97 -15.99 -8.87
CA ILE A 300 7.31 -15.32 -10.00
C ILE A 300 7.82 -13.87 -10.09
N GLU A 301 7.33 -12.95 -9.28
CA GLU A 301 7.78 -11.54 -9.28
C GLU A 301 9.09 -11.33 -8.52
N VAL A 302 9.40 -12.22 -7.61
CA VAL A 302 10.62 -12.24 -6.81
C VAL A 302 11.07 -13.68 -6.60
N THR A 303 12.38 -13.94 -6.65
CA THR A 303 12.92 -15.27 -6.37
C THR A 303 12.99 -15.57 -4.88
N GLU A 304 12.92 -16.85 -4.51
CA GLU A 304 13.07 -17.34 -3.14
C GLU A 304 14.36 -16.84 -2.47
N ASP A 305 15.46 -16.83 -3.23
CA ASP A 305 16.78 -16.38 -2.73
C ASP A 305 16.78 -14.92 -2.28
N VAL A 306 15.99 -14.03 -2.91
CA VAL A 306 15.84 -12.65 -2.49
C VAL A 306 14.86 -12.57 -1.33
N PHE A 307 13.74 -13.30 -1.44
CA PHE A 307 12.66 -13.22 -0.47
C PHE A 307 13.07 -13.75 0.91
N GLU A 308 13.87 -14.82 0.98
CA GLU A 308 14.39 -15.38 2.24
C GLU A 308 15.71 -14.75 2.69
N SER A 309 16.20 -13.73 1.99
CA SER A 309 17.45 -13.06 2.32
C SER A 309 17.27 -12.00 3.41
N PRO A 310 18.37 -11.57 4.09
CA PRO A 310 18.36 -10.43 5.02
C PRO A 310 18.06 -9.07 4.36
N MET A 311 17.96 -9.03 3.02
CA MET A 311 17.51 -7.82 2.30
C MET A 311 16.02 -7.61 2.41
N ASN A 312 15.24 -8.67 2.63
CA ASN A 312 13.78 -8.61 2.71
C ASN A 312 13.32 -7.98 4.03
N ILE A 313 12.53 -6.92 3.92
CA ILE A 313 11.88 -6.21 5.04
C ILE A 313 10.35 -6.16 4.87
N ALA A 314 9.78 -7.05 4.04
CA ALA A 314 8.34 -7.06 3.75
C ALA A 314 7.49 -7.42 4.99
N PHE A 315 8.04 -8.15 5.95
CA PHE A 315 7.30 -8.50 7.18
C PHE A 315 7.21 -7.32 8.14
N GLU A 316 8.28 -6.54 8.30
CA GLU A 316 8.28 -5.28 9.04
C GLU A 316 7.38 -4.24 8.36
N GLN A 317 7.41 -4.20 7.02
CA GLN A 317 6.49 -3.39 6.21
C GLN A 317 5.03 -3.78 6.47
N ALA A 318 4.72 -5.07 6.55
CA ALA A 318 3.38 -5.57 6.86
C ALA A 318 2.96 -5.23 8.30
N GLU A 319 3.86 -5.33 9.28
CA GLU A 319 3.62 -4.89 10.66
C GLU A 319 3.32 -3.40 10.73
N ASN A 320 4.08 -2.56 10.04
CA ASN A 320 3.91 -1.12 10.01
C ASN A 320 2.53 -0.68 9.48
N ARG A 321 1.82 -1.54 8.72
CA ARG A 321 0.43 -1.33 8.34
C ARG A 321 -0.48 -1.10 9.56
N MET A 322 -0.31 -1.90 10.60
CA MET A 322 -1.08 -1.76 11.84
C MET A 322 -0.79 -0.42 12.52
N HIS A 323 0.45 0.00 12.61
CA HIS A 323 0.84 1.23 13.29
C HIS A 323 0.39 2.48 12.53
N THR A 324 0.49 2.48 11.21
CA THR A 324 0.07 3.62 10.38
C THR A 324 -1.45 3.73 10.28
N ILE A 325 -2.18 2.62 10.18
CA ILE A 325 -3.64 2.59 10.26
C ILE A 325 -4.12 3.09 11.61
N LYS A 326 -3.47 2.69 12.71
CA LYS A 326 -3.74 3.19 14.05
C LYS A 326 -3.62 4.72 14.10
N ALA A 327 -2.53 5.26 13.58
CA ALA A 327 -2.31 6.71 13.53
C ALA A 327 -3.38 7.45 12.71
N VAL A 328 -3.78 6.89 11.56
CA VAL A 328 -4.87 7.45 10.73
C VAL A 328 -6.18 7.50 11.52
N MET A 329 -6.56 6.39 12.16
CA MET A 329 -7.78 6.34 12.97
C MET A 329 -7.72 7.31 14.16
N VAL A 330 -6.62 7.35 14.89
CA VAL A 330 -6.45 8.29 16.02
C VAL A 330 -6.51 9.75 15.54
N ALA A 331 -5.80 10.08 14.45
CA ALA A 331 -5.81 11.45 13.91
C ALA A 331 -7.20 11.92 13.45
N SER A 332 -8.03 11.00 12.95
CA SER A 332 -9.33 11.34 12.37
C SER A 332 -10.49 11.23 13.36
N LEU A 333 -10.40 10.36 14.37
CA LEU A 333 -11.54 10.00 15.24
C LEU A 333 -11.38 10.45 16.70
N ALA A 334 -10.14 10.73 17.17
CA ALA A 334 -9.90 11.14 18.56
C ALA A 334 -10.29 12.59 18.87
#